data_5616ac2028920da04f8998bcabd6fec0
#
_entry.id   5616ac2028920da04f8998bcabd6fec0
#
_cell.length_a   1.000
_cell.length_b   1.000
_cell.length_c   1.000
_cell.angle_alpha   90.00
_cell.angle_beta   90.00
_cell.angle_gamma   90.00
#
_symmetry.space_group_name_H-M   'P 1'
#
loop_
_entity.id
_entity.type
_entity.pdbx_description
1 polymer ?
#
loop_
_entity_poly.entity_id
_entity_poly.type
_entity_poly.pdbx_seq_one_letter_code
_entity_poly.pdbx_strand_id
1 'polypeptide(L)'
;ISTISLAAQMLKDPSVAKSPTMFSHISGVINDETKRLRFQVEKVLQMSMFDRQKAILKMKEIDANEMIAGVIHTFTIKVQQNNGRIESYLEAENASVFVDEMHITNVIFNLMDNAVKYKKPEEELVLTVRTWNASDKLMISIEDNGIGIKRENLKKVFEKFYRVHTGNLHDVKGFGLGLANVKKIIEDHHGT
;
A
#
# COMPACT_ATOMS: atom_id res chain seq x y z
N ILE A 1 -1.02 15.38 21.52
CA ILE A 1 -0.37 16.71 21.67
C ILE A 1 -0.07 16.98 23.15
N SER A 2 -1.02 16.78 24.06
CA SER A 2 -0.81 16.98 25.51
C SER A 2 0.34 16.11 26.06
N THR A 3 0.43 14.84 25.65
CA THR A 3 1.49 13.91 26.09
C THR A 3 2.86 14.38 25.64
N ILE A 4 3.02 14.83 24.38
CA ILE A 4 4.29 15.38 23.87
C ILE A 4 4.68 16.65 24.64
N SER A 5 3.72 17.55 24.89
CA SER A 5 3.96 18.80 25.61
C SER A 5 4.40 18.53 27.06
N LEU A 6 3.75 17.59 27.73
CA LEU A 6 4.11 17.18 29.09
C LEU A 6 5.52 16.55 29.12
N ALA A 7 5.78 15.62 28.23
CA ALA A 7 7.11 14.98 28.13
C ALA A 7 8.21 15.98 27.79
N ALA A 8 7.96 16.93 26.89
CA ALA A 8 8.89 18.02 26.59
C ALA A 8 9.13 18.96 27.78
N GLN A 9 8.10 19.19 28.61
CA GLN A 9 8.23 19.97 29.83
C GLN A 9 9.09 19.24 30.88
N MET A 10 8.90 17.92 31.01
CA MET A 10 9.71 17.09 31.91
C MET A 10 11.19 17.07 31.50
N LEU A 11 11.53 17.14 30.21
CA LEU A 11 12.92 17.23 29.76
C LEU A 11 13.62 18.54 30.17
N LYS A 12 12.85 19.58 30.54
CA LYS A 12 13.45 20.84 31.04
C LYS A 12 13.87 20.75 32.51
N ASP A 13 13.46 19.70 33.23
CA ASP A 13 13.85 19.51 34.61
C ASP A 13 15.33 19.07 34.70
N PRO A 14 16.19 19.80 35.43
CA PRO A 14 17.59 19.44 35.55
C PRO A 14 17.84 18.05 36.15
N SER A 15 16.91 17.49 36.90
CA SER A 15 17.01 16.14 37.46
C SER A 15 16.93 15.07 36.39
N VAL A 16 16.11 15.30 35.34
CA VAL A 16 15.97 14.40 34.19
C VAL A 16 17.24 14.39 33.36
N ALA A 17 17.87 15.54 33.16
CA ALA A 17 19.13 15.65 32.43
C ALA A 17 20.27 14.85 33.09
N LYS A 18 20.21 14.66 34.42
CA LYS A 18 21.19 13.88 35.21
C LYS A 18 20.88 12.37 35.25
N SER A 19 19.73 11.93 34.73
CA SER A 19 19.33 10.53 34.68
C SER A 19 19.18 10.02 33.23
N PRO A 20 20.21 9.33 32.67
CA PRO A 20 20.17 8.82 31.30
C PRO A 20 18.97 7.90 31.03
N THR A 21 18.56 7.13 32.03
CA THR A 21 17.41 6.22 31.89
C THR A 21 16.10 6.99 31.77
N MET A 22 15.91 8.03 32.58
CA MET A 22 14.72 8.87 32.57
C MET A 22 14.65 9.72 31.28
N PHE A 23 15.78 10.28 30.87
CA PHE A 23 15.90 10.99 29.60
C PHE A 23 15.53 10.10 28.41
N SER A 24 16.08 8.87 28.34
CA SER A 24 15.78 7.90 27.29
C SER A 24 14.30 7.52 27.27
N HIS A 25 13.71 7.30 28.44
CA HIS A 25 12.28 6.96 28.56
C HIS A 25 11.40 8.10 28.02
N ILE A 26 11.62 9.33 28.48
CA ILE A 26 10.81 10.49 28.06
C ILE A 26 10.99 10.78 26.56
N SER A 27 12.23 10.67 26.05
CA SER A 27 12.51 10.78 24.60
C SER A 27 11.80 9.70 23.79
N GLY A 28 11.73 8.47 24.31
CA GLY A 28 10.93 7.38 23.73
C GLY A 28 9.46 7.71 23.64
N VAL A 29 8.86 8.23 24.71
CA VAL A 29 7.44 8.64 24.73
C VAL A 29 7.16 9.71 23.67
N ILE A 30 8.03 10.72 23.53
CA ILE A 30 7.88 11.77 22.51
C ILE A 30 7.95 11.16 21.11
N ASN A 31 8.92 10.28 20.85
CA ASN A 31 9.08 9.64 19.56
C ASN A 31 7.88 8.78 19.18
N ASP A 32 7.34 8.00 20.11
CA ASP A 32 6.20 7.12 19.86
C ASP A 32 4.90 7.91 19.62
N GLU A 33 4.67 8.98 20.39
CA GLU A 33 3.51 9.84 20.17
C GLU A 33 3.64 10.65 18.86
N THR A 34 4.87 11.04 18.48
CA THR A 34 5.13 11.68 17.17
C THR A 34 4.83 10.72 16.01
N LYS A 35 5.25 9.44 16.12
CA LYS A 35 4.89 8.41 15.14
C LYS A 35 3.38 8.21 15.04
N ARG A 36 2.69 8.20 16.20
CA ARG A 36 1.24 8.09 16.28
C ARG A 36 0.53 9.26 15.60
N LEU A 37 0.98 10.50 15.87
CA LEU A 37 0.43 11.70 15.23
C LEU A 37 0.65 11.69 13.72
N ARG A 38 1.85 11.34 13.26
CA ARG A 38 2.13 11.19 11.82
C ARG A 38 1.15 10.22 11.20
N PHE A 39 0.95 9.06 11.82
CA PHE A 39 -0.01 8.07 11.36
C PHE A 39 -1.43 8.64 11.24
N GLN A 40 -1.90 9.42 12.24
CA GLN A 40 -3.22 10.03 12.21
C GLN A 40 -3.34 11.08 11.09
N VAL A 41 -2.32 11.93 10.90
CA VAL A 41 -2.30 12.94 9.83
C VAL A 41 -2.33 12.27 8.45
N GLU A 42 -1.48 11.26 8.23
CA GLU A 42 -1.48 10.50 6.99
C GLU A 42 -2.83 9.84 6.71
N LYS A 43 -3.50 9.31 7.75
CA LYS A 43 -4.84 8.75 7.64
C LYS A 43 -5.86 9.78 7.16
N VAL A 44 -5.86 10.99 7.76
CA VAL A 44 -6.77 12.07 7.38
C VAL A 44 -6.49 12.57 5.97
N LEU A 45 -5.21 12.70 5.59
CA LEU A 45 -4.83 13.10 4.22
C LEU A 45 -5.29 12.06 3.19
N GLN A 46 -5.10 10.78 3.46
CA GLN A 46 -5.56 9.72 2.57
C GLN A 46 -7.09 9.67 2.48
N MET A 47 -7.81 9.91 3.59
CA MET A 47 -9.28 10.08 3.54
C MET A 47 -9.68 11.25 2.65
N SER A 48 -9.07 12.41 2.83
CA SER A 48 -9.35 13.61 2.03
C SER A 48 -9.06 13.38 0.54
N MET A 49 -7.98 12.70 0.22
CA MET A 49 -7.65 12.33 -1.16
C MET A 49 -8.66 11.33 -1.73
N PHE A 50 -9.10 10.35 -0.95
CA PHE A 50 -10.10 9.37 -1.37
C PHE A 50 -11.46 10.04 -1.64
N ASP A 51 -11.89 11.00 -0.82
CA ASP A 51 -13.17 11.71 -0.99
C ASP A 51 -13.10 12.78 -2.10
N ARG A 52 -11.93 13.36 -2.34
CA ARG A 52 -11.68 14.29 -3.46
C ARG A 52 -11.60 13.62 -4.82
N GLN A 53 -11.59 12.30 -4.91
CA GLN A 53 -11.56 11.54 -6.17
C GLN A 53 -12.90 11.55 -6.96
N LYS A 54 -13.74 12.59 -6.81
CA LYS A 54 -14.53 13.13 -7.92
C LYS A 54 -13.64 13.96 -8.87
N ALA A 55 -12.33 13.73 -8.85
CA ALA A 55 -11.40 14.34 -9.79
C ALA A 55 -11.80 13.90 -11.20
N ILE A 56 -11.88 14.86 -12.10
CA ILE A 56 -12.06 14.59 -13.52
C ILE A 56 -10.90 13.69 -13.96
N LEU A 57 -11.22 12.42 -14.25
CA LEU A 57 -10.23 11.46 -14.74
C LEU A 57 -9.66 11.98 -16.07
N LYS A 58 -8.34 11.96 -16.20
CA LYS A 58 -7.64 12.31 -17.43
C LYS A 58 -7.50 11.07 -18.31
N MET A 59 -8.63 10.66 -18.87
CA MET A 59 -8.71 9.47 -19.72
C MET A 59 -7.92 9.66 -21.00
N LYS A 60 -7.06 8.72 -21.33
CA LYS A 60 -6.33 8.64 -22.60
C LYS A 60 -6.17 7.20 -23.03
N GLU A 61 -5.96 6.98 -24.31
CA GLU A 61 -5.59 5.68 -24.86
C GLU A 61 -4.12 5.40 -24.52
N ILE A 62 -3.84 4.23 -23.93
CA ILE A 62 -2.50 3.77 -23.56
C ILE A 62 -2.34 2.30 -23.91
N ASP A 63 -1.10 1.87 -24.09
CA ASP A 63 -0.75 0.46 -24.07
C ASP A 63 -0.52 -0.02 -22.63
N ALA A 64 -1.40 -0.92 -22.17
CA ALA A 64 -1.33 -1.43 -20.79
C ALA A 64 -0.10 -2.33 -20.57
N ASN A 65 0.39 -3.05 -21.58
CA ASN A 65 1.59 -3.87 -21.46
C ASN A 65 2.82 -2.98 -21.24
N GLU A 66 2.95 -1.88 -21.99
CA GLU A 66 4.04 -0.92 -21.81
C GLU A 66 3.97 -0.25 -20.43
N MET A 67 2.79 0.21 -20.02
CA MET A 67 2.59 0.83 -18.70
C MET A 67 2.97 -0.15 -17.58
N ILE A 68 2.50 -1.41 -17.64
CA ILE A 68 2.77 -2.42 -16.61
C ILE A 68 4.26 -2.78 -16.60
N ALA A 69 4.90 -2.90 -17.75
CA ALA A 69 6.34 -3.16 -17.85
C ALA A 69 7.16 -2.04 -17.17
N GLY A 70 6.77 -0.77 -17.34
CA GLY A 70 7.37 0.38 -16.65
C GLY A 70 7.23 0.30 -15.13
N VAL A 71 6.06 -0.10 -14.64
CA VAL A 71 5.82 -0.32 -13.20
C VAL A 71 6.69 -1.46 -12.67
N ILE A 72 6.72 -2.59 -13.36
CA ILE A 72 7.55 -3.75 -12.99
C ILE A 72 9.02 -3.35 -12.89
N HIS A 73 9.54 -2.65 -13.88
CA HIS A 73 10.92 -2.18 -13.89
C HIS A 73 11.23 -1.34 -12.63
N THR A 74 10.38 -0.39 -12.32
CA THR A 74 10.54 0.49 -11.14
C THR A 74 10.43 -0.30 -9.83
N PHE A 75 9.57 -1.33 -9.78
CA PHE A 75 9.29 -2.08 -8.55
C PHE A 75 10.26 -3.23 -8.29
N THR A 76 11.01 -3.66 -9.30
CA THR A 76 11.96 -4.78 -9.23
C THR A 76 12.97 -4.62 -8.11
N ILE A 77 13.57 -3.43 -7.96
CA ILE A 77 14.55 -3.15 -6.90
C ILE A 77 13.94 -3.41 -5.52
N LYS A 78 12.70 -2.95 -5.30
CA LYS A 78 12.01 -3.13 -4.01
C LYS A 78 11.74 -4.61 -3.71
N VAL A 79 11.33 -5.39 -4.72
CA VAL A 79 11.07 -6.83 -4.57
C VAL A 79 12.37 -7.57 -4.26
N GLN A 80 13.46 -7.28 -4.97
CA GLN A 80 14.79 -7.86 -4.73
C GLN A 80 15.32 -7.54 -3.33
N GLN A 81 15.18 -6.30 -2.85
CA GLN A 81 15.55 -5.90 -1.49
C GLN A 81 14.76 -6.64 -0.40
N ASN A 82 13.60 -7.21 -0.76
CA ASN A 82 12.75 -8.00 0.11
C ASN A 82 12.87 -9.51 -0.14
N ASN A 83 13.99 -9.97 -0.71
CA ASN A 83 14.25 -11.37 -1.06
C ASN A 83 13.11 -11.93 -1.92
N GLY A 84 12.94 -11.36 -3.12
CA GLY A 84 11.91 -11.79 -4.05
C GLY A 84 12.28 -11.55 -5.51
N ARG A 85 11.46 -12.07 -6.41
CA ARG A 85 11.53 -11.88 -7.84
C ARG A 85 10.17 -11.59 -8.46
N ILE A 86 10.18 -10.99 -9.64
CA ILE A 86 8.96 -10.75 -10.43
C ILE A 86 9.05 -11.61 -11.71
N GLU A 87 7.99 -12.34 -11.97
CA GLU A 87 7.75 -13.07 -13.22
C GLU A 87 6.67 -12.32 -14.00
N SER A 88 6.94 -11.96 -15.25
CA SER A 88 5.99 -11.19 -16.06
C SER A 88 5.69 -11.89 -17.39
N TYR A 89 4.40 -12.01 -17.70
CA TYR A 89 3.85 -12.62 -18.92
C TYR A 89 2.82 -11.63 -19.49
N LEU A 90 3.30 -10.64 -20.24
CA LEU A 90 2.48 -9.57 -20.80
C LEU A 90 2.07 -9.98 -22.24
N GLU A 91 1.08 -10.88 -22.32
CA GLU A 91 0.72 -11.62 -23.53
C GLU A 91 -0.60 -11.13 -24.15
N ALA A 92 -1.16 -10.02 -23.68
CA ALA A 92 -2.33 -9.44 -24.31
C ALA A 92 -1.96 -8.90 -25.70
N GLU A 93 -2.57 -9.47 -26.75
CA GLU A 93 -2.36 -9.03 -28.14
C GLU A 93 -2.97 -7.64 -28.38
N ASN A 94 -4.13 -7.37 -27.76
CA ASN A 94 -4.75 -6.04 -27.76
C ASN A 94 -4.65 -5.46 -26.35
N ALA A 95 -3.59 -4.70 -26.09
CA ALA A 95 -3.32 -4.07 -24.81
C ALA A 95 -3.78 -2.60 -24.76
N SER A 96 -4.40 -2.06 -25.83
CA SER A 96 -4.92 -0.69 -25.85
C SER A 96 -6.13 -0.55 -24.95
N VAL A 97 -6.09 0.42 -24.02
CA VAL A 97 -7.17 0.74 -23.10
C VAL A 97 -7.31 2.25 -22.94
N PHE A 98 -8.57 2.72 -22.75
CA PHE A 98 -8.87 4.13 -22.51
C PHE A 98 -9.05 4.39 -21.02
N VAL A 99 -7.99 4.87 -20.36
CA VAL A 99 -7.92 4.99 -18.90
C VAL A 99 -7.13 6.22 -18.46
N ASP A 100 -7.25 6.59 -17.17
CA ASP A 100 -6.31 7.50 -16.51
C ASP A 100 -5.07 6.70 -16.06
N GLU A 101 -3.98 6.84 -16.81
CA GLU A 101 -2.74 6.10 -16.62
C GLU A 101 -2.18 6.23 -15.19
N MET A 102 -2.23 7.44 -14.60
CA MET A 102 -1.72 7.67 -13.26
C MET A 102 -2.52 6.87 -12.22
N HIS A 103 -3.85 6.82 -12.37
CA HIS A 103 -4.71 6.08 -11.45
C HIS A 103 -4.53 4.58 -11.59
N ILE A 104 -4.44 4.05 -12.82
CA ILE A 104 -4.20 2.61 -13.05
C ILE A 104 -2.79 2.21 -12.61
N THR A 105 -1.77 3.03 -12.87
CA THR A 105 -0.42 2.83 -12.34
C THR A 105 -0.44 2.70 -10.82
N ASN A 106 -1.17 3.57 -10.11
CA ASN A 106 -1.33 3.50 -8.66
C ASN A 106 -2.04 2.23 -8.19
N VAL A 107 -3.00 1.71 -8.96
CA VAL A 107 -3.64 0.40 -8.70
C VAL A 107 -2.59 -0.70 -8.70
N ILE A 108 -1.78 -0.79 -9.75
CA ILE A 108 -0.73 -1.81 -9.88
C ILE A 108 0.27 -1.69 -8.73
N PHE A 109 0.75 -0.48 -8.42
CA PHE A 109 1.65 -0.24 -7.28
C PHE A 109 1.03 -0.69 -5.95
N ASN A 110 -0.25 -0.41 -5.70
CA ASN A 110 -0.91 -0.83 -4.46
C ASN A 110 -0.96 -2.35 -4.31
N LEU A 111 -1.25 -3.07 -5.39
CA LEU A 111 -1.30 -4.53 -5.38
C LEU A 111 0.09 -5.13 -5.16
N MET A 112 1.11 -4.66 -5.90
CA MET A 112 2.48 -5.13 -5.74
C MET A 112 3.07 -4.78 -4.37
N ASP A 113 2.74 -3.62 -3.81
CA ASP A 113 3.15 -3.20 -2.46
C ASP A 113 2.52 -4.09 -1.38
N ASN A 114 1.27 -4.50 -1.57
CA ASN A 114 0.63 -5.48 -0.70
C ASN A 114 1.33 -6.84 -0.75
N ALA A 115 1.73 -7.33 -1.92
CA ALA A 115 2.49 -8.57 -2.06
C ALA A 115 3.80 -8.53 -1.23
N VAL A 116 4.55 -7.43 -1.31
CA VAL A 116 5.77 -7.25 -0.50
C VAL A 116 5.46 -7.18 1.00
N LYS A 117 4.40 -6.48 1.40
CA LYS A 117 4.01 -6.31 2.81
C LYS A 117 3.53 -7.60 3.47
N TYR A 118 2.88 -8.46 2.71
CA TYR A 118 2.24 -9.68 3.22
C TYR A 118 2.96 -10.95 2.75
N LYS A 119 4.23 -10.84 2.38
CA LYS A 119 5.07 -12.00 2.08
C LYS A 119 5.24 -12.89 3.31
N LYS A 120 5.49 -14.17 3.11
CA LYS A 120 5.90 -15.07 4.17
C LYS A 120 7.35 -14.77 4.59
N PRO A 121 7.65 -14.75 5.90
CA PRO A 121 8.97 -14.34 6.40
C PRO A 121 10.13 -15.19 5.86
N GLU A 122 9.93 -16.52 5.80
CA GLU A 122 10.99 -17.51 5.50
C GLU A 122 11.03 -17.92 4.02
N GLU A 123 10.11 -17.39 3.18
CA GLU A 123 10.03 -17.77 1.77
C GLU A 123 10.49 -16.62 0.86
N GLU A 124 11.07 -16.98 -0.29
CA GLU A 124 11.28 -16.02 -1.36
C GLU A 124 9.93 -15.52 -1.89
N LEU A 125 9.77 -14.20 -1.99
CA LEU A 125 8.59 -13.62 -2.62
C LEU A 125 8.62 -13.89 -4.13
N VAL A 126 7.60 -14.55 -4.63
CA VAL A 126 7.36 -14.68 -6.08
C VAL A 126 6.13 -13.87 -6.43
N LEU A 127 6.32 -12.83 -7.23
CA LEU A 127 5.25 -11.97 -7.72
C LEU A 127 5.07 -12.23 -9.22
N THR A 128 3.91 -12.73 -9.62
CA THR A 128 3.61 -13.03 -11.02
C THR A 128 2.61 -12.03 -11.57
N VAL A 129 2.97 -11.37 -12.68
CA VAL A 129 2.11 -10.40 -13.37
C VAL A 129 1.78 -10.94 -14.75
N ARG A 130 0.50 -11.00 -15.10
CA ARG A 130 0.04 -11.50 -16.41
C ARG A 130 -0.95 -10.55 -17.03
N THR A 131 -0.91 -10.45 -18.36
CA THR A 131 -1.97 -9.83 -19.17
C THR A 131 -2.38 -10.77 -20.29
N TRP A 132 -3.67 -10.80 -20.59
CA TRP A 132 -4.23 -11.54 -21.72
C TRP A 132 -5.55 -10.92 -22.14
N ASN A 133 -6.05 -11.31 -23.32
CA ASN A 133 -7.38 -10.91 -23.73
C ASN A 133 -8.41 -12.02 -23.47
N ALA A 134 -9.54 -11.65 -22.92
CA ALA A 134 -10.70 -12.53 -22.77
C ALA A 134 -11.91 -11.85 -23.40
N SER A 135 -12.33 -12.36 -24.54
CA SER A 135 -13.32 -11.73 -25.41
C SER A 135 -12.85 -10.34 -25.83
N ASP A 136 -13.60 -9.30 -25.48
CA ASP A 136 -13.32 -7.89 -25.76
C ASP A 136 -12.64 -7.15 -24.59
N LYS A 137 -12.20 -7.90 -23.55
CA LYS A 137 -11.61 -7.32 -22.35
C LYS A 137 -10.13 -7.63 -22.22
N LEU A 138 -9.37 -6.64 -21.78
CA LEU A 138 -8.04 -6.83 -21.26
C LEU A 138 -8.14 -7.34 -19.82
N MET A 139 -7.49 -8.45 -19.55
CA MET A 139 -7.34 -9.04 -18.22
C MET A 139 -5.94 -8.79 -17.68
N ILE A 140 -5.87 -8.41 -16.41
CA ILE A 140 -4.61 -8.21 -15.69
C ILE A 140 -4.67 -9.04 -14.40
N SER A 141 -3.69 -9.91 -14.19
CA SER A 141 -3.53 -10.68 -12.95
C SER A 141 -2.22 -10.30 -12.26
N ILE A 142 -2.29 -10.12 -10.96
CA ILE A 142 -1.14 -9.92 -10.08
C ILE A 142 -1.28 -10.93 -8.95
N GLU A 143 -0.39 -11.91 -8.94
CA GLU A 143 -0.41 -13.03 -8.00
C GLU A 143 0.84 -13.01 -7.12
N ASP A 144 0.69 -13.32 -5.84
CA ASP A 144 1.79 -13.48 -4.89
C ASP A 144 1.68 -14.83 -4.14
N ASN A 145 2.84 -15.33 -3.68
CA ASN A 145 2.92 -16.52 -2.84
C ASN A 145 2.91 -16.20 -1.32
N GLY A 146 2.40 -15.03 -0.94
CA GLY A 146 2.37 -14.55 0.43
C GLY A 146 1.46 -15.33 1.36
N ILE A 147 1.11 -14.72 2.50
CA ILE A 147 0.28 -15.37 3.54
C ILE A 147 -1.16 -15.62 3.11
N GLY A 148 -1.60 -15.01 2.01
CA GLY A 148 -2.96 -15.13 1.47
C GLY A 148 -4.01 -14.44 2.32
N ILE A 149 -5.27 -14.54 1.87
CA ILE A 149 -6.44 -13.94 2.52
C ILE A 149 -7.45 -15.06 2.82
N LYS A 150 -7.84 -15.20 4.09
CA LYS A 150 -8.87 -16.17 4.48
C LYS A 150 -10.20 -15.88 3.77
N ARG A 151 -10.91 -16.94 3.40
CA ARG A 151 -12.16 -16.86 2.62
C ARG A 151 -13.21 -15.91 3.21
N GLU A 152 -13.32 -15.87 4.52
CA GLU A 152 -14.20 -14.98 5.28
C GLU A 152 -13.90 -13.48 5.13
N ASN A 153 -12.67 -13.14 4.74
CA ASN A 153 -12.18 -11.77 4.60
C ASN A 153 -12.18 -11.27 3.16
N LEU A 154 -12.33 -12.15 2.14
CA LEU A 154 -12.20 -11.81 0.73
C LEU A 154 -13.11 -10.65 0.27
N LYS A 155 -14.32 -10.56 0.81
CA LYS A 155 -15.24 -9.44 0.51
C LYS A 155 -14.91 -8.20 1.32
N LYS A 156 -14.47 -8.38 2.57
CA LYS A 156 -14.22 -7.30 3.52
C LYS A 156 -12.93 -6.54 3.25
N VAL A 157 -11.92 -7.17 2.62
CA VAL A 157 -10.63 -6.50 2.33
C VAL A 157 -10.75 -5.30 1.41
N PHE A 158 -11.88 -5.16 0.70
CA PHE A 158 -12.21 -4.00 -0.11
C PHE A 158 -13.00 -2.91 0.64
N GLU A 159 -13.38 -3.15 1.89
CA GLU A 159 -14.02 -2.15 2.73
C GLU A 159 -12.98 -1.14 3.25
N LYS A 160 -13.38 0.14 3.33
CA LYS A 160 -12.52 1.20 3.87
C LYS A 160 -12.11 0.89 5.31
N PHE A 161 -10.82 1.03 5.61
CA PHE A 161 -10.23 0.83 6.94
C PHE A 161 -10.25 -0.61 7.45
N TYR A 162 -10.77 -1.55 6.65
CA TYR A 162 -10.73 -2.94 7.03
C TYR A 162 -9.30 -3.50 6.96
N ARG A 163 -8.92 -4.23 7.99
CA ARG A 163 -7.64 -4.94 8.08
C ARG A 163 -7.86 -6.30 8.72
N VAL A 164 -7.24 -7.31 8.14
CA VAL A 164 -7.23 -8.64 8.77
C VAL A 164 -6.30 -8.56 9.99
N HIS A 165 -6.82 -8.93 11.17
CA HIS A 165 -6.02 -9.04 12.39
C HIS A 165 -5.19 -10.33 12.31
N THR A 166 -3.93 -10.21 11.99
CA THR A 166 -2.97 -11.32 11.85
C THR A 166 -2.09 -11.44 13.09
N GLY A 167 -2.67 -11.47 14.29
CA GLY A 167 -1.95 -11.71 15.54
C GLY A 167 -0.68 -10.87 15.74
N ASN A 168 0.48 -11.44 15.50
CA ASN A 168 1.77 -10.79 15.74
C ASN A 168 2.28 -9.84 14.61
N LEU A 169 1.52 -9.65 13.52
CA LEU A 169 1.90 -8.73 12.43
C LEU A 169 1.47 -7.28 12.72
N HIS A 170 1.70 -6.80 13.95
CA HIS A 170 1.46 -5.41 14.33
C HIS A 170 2.31 -4.38 13.54
N ASP A 171 3.37 -4.82 12.86
CA ASP A 171 4.32 -3.95 12.14
C ASP A 171 3.96 -3.67 10.68
N VAL A 172 2.93 -4.27 10.12
CA VAL A 172 2.53 -3.96 8.74
C VAL A 172 1.89 -2.57 8.69
N LYS A 173 2.66 -1.58 8.24
CA LYS A 173 2.18 -0.20 8.07
C LYS A 173 1.11 -0.12 6.98
N GLY A 174 -0.06 0.46 7.30
CA GLY A 174 -1.12 0.70 6.32
C GLY A 174 -2.45 1.06 6.98
N PHE A 175 -3.29 1.80 6.26
CA PHE A 175 -4.56 2.34 6.78
C PHE A 175 -5.79 1.49 6.40
N GLY A 176 -5.62 0.40 5.66
CA GLY A 176 -6.74 -0.39 5.13
C GLY A 176 -7.51 0.36 4.03
N LEU A 177 -6.85 1.25 3.29
CA LEU A 177 -7.44 2.00 2.19
C LEU A 177 -6.97 1.52 0.80
N GLY A 178 -5.86 0.78 0.74
CA GLY A 178 -5.24 0.38 -0.53
C GLY A 178 -6.20 -0.40 -1.44
N LEU A 179 -6.74 -1.52 -0.97
CA LEU A 179 -7.65 -2.36 -1.77
C LEU A 179 -9.01 -1.68 -2.01
N ALA A 180 -9.52 -0.89 -1.05
CA ALA A 180 -10.73 -0.10 -1.26
C ALA A 180 -10.53 0.94 -2.39
N ASN A 181 -9.33 1.55 -2.46
CA ASN A 181 -8.96 2.47 -3.53
C ASN A 181 -8.78 1.76 -4.87
N VAL A 182 -8.13 0.58 -4.88
CA VAL A 182 -8.02 -0.28 -6.06
C VAL A 182 -9.40 -0.55 -6.64
N LYS A 183 -10.32 -1.06 -5.83
CA LYS A 183 -11.70 -1.36 -6.27
C LYS A 183 -12.38 -0.12 -6.85
N LYS A 184 -12.33 1.02 -6.14
CA LYS A 184 -12.96 2.26 -6.60
C LYS A 184 -12.38 2.73 -7.94
N ILE A 185 -11.05 2.75 -8.11
CA ILE A 185 -10.42 3.18 -9.36
C ILE A 185 -10.84 2.27 -10.52
N ILE A 186 -10.83 0.96 -10.31
CA ILE A 186 -11.24 0.00 -11.34
C ILE A 186 -12.71 0.20 -11.73
N GLU A 187 -13.60 0.38 -10.75
CA GLU A 187 -15.03 0.68 -11.01
C GLU A 187 -15.21 2.03 -11.74
N ASP A 188 -14.48 3.07 -11.36
CA ASP A 188 -14.50 4.40 -12.01
C ASP A 188 -14.00 4.32 -13.48
N HIS A 189 -13.24 3.28 -13.86
CA HIS A 189 -12.78 2.98 -15.21
C HIS A 189 -13.62 1.91 -15.91
N HIS A 190 -14.82 1.60 -15.38
CA HIS A 190 -15.74 0.57 -15.91
C HIS A 190 -15.14 -0.85 -15.94
N GLY A 191 -14.10 -1.11 -15.12
CA GLY A 191 -13.53 -2.43 -14.90
C GLY A 191 -14.28 -3.24 -13.84
N THR A 192 -13.86 -4.51 -13.65
CA THR A 192 -14.48 -5.44 -12.67
C THR A 192 -13.41 -6.12 -11.83
#